data_247c5349fa60a11bc77447ae146486fd
#
_entry.id   247c5349fa60a11bc77447ae146486fd
#
_cell.length_a   1.000
_cell.length_b   1.000
_cell.length_c   1.000
_cell.angle_alpha   90.00
_cell.angle_beta   90.00
_cell.angle_gamma   90.00
#
_symmetry.space_group_name_H-M   'P 1'
#
loop_
_entity.id
_entity.type
_entity.pdbx_description
1 polymer ?
#
loop_
_entity_poly.entity_id
_entity_poly.type
_entity_poly.pdbx_seq_one_letter_code
_entity_poly.pdbx_strand_id
1 'polypeptide(L)'
;MSRETRTVQALGFEDESSGALVPPVHFSTTFARDAKDYQTPQGRSYLRCDGATQELAEAILVDLESAEESMVFSSGIAACTAPFHGLKQGEHALISKTLYHGVLSFVKEFSESWGILIDYFETGNLEELEQKLIPGETRLVWLETPANPTWAITDLETAAKLTHQAGALLAVDSTVATPVLTRPLELGADLVCHSATKYLNGHSDVLAGFLAVRDPSLELWRRVKMHRKFGGTVLGSMEAFLLIRGMKTLHLRVQRQSQNALELARYLEAQGSINWVFYPGLESNPGYPIAKKQMQGGFGGMLSFLVSGGKKEALEVLSRAQVFKRATSLGGVESLIEHRKSSETVETETPDNLIRMSVGIEAVEDLLEDLRRMLQV
;
A
#
# COMPACT_ATOMS: atom_id res chain seq x y z
N MET A 1 -21.47 -14.31 -4.41
CA MET A 1 -20.40 -14.64 -3.45
C MET A 1 -19.78 -13.36 -2.93
N SER A 2 -19.37 -13.35 -1.64
CA SER A 2 -18.57 -12.24 -1.08
C SER A 2 -17.18 -12.17 -1.71
N ARG A 3 -16.51 -11.00 -1.62
CA ARG A 3 -15.11 -10.86 -2.07
C ARG A 3 -14.17 -11.83 -1.36
N GLU A 4 -14.34 -12.01 -0.05
CA GLU A 4 -13.57 -12.97 0.73
C GLU A 4 -13.62 -14.36 0.11
N THR A 5 -14.81 -14.86 -0.20
CA THR A 5 -15.00 -16.17 -0.83
C THR A 5 -14.33 -16.24 -2.21
N ARG A 6 -14.50 -15.20 -3.04
CA ARG A 6 -13.86 -15.17 -4.37
C ARG A 6 -12.34 -15.14 -4.27
N THR A 7 -11.78 -14.35 -3.35
CA THR A 7 -10.33 -14.28 -3.12
C THR A 7 -9.75 -15.62 -2.66
N VAL A 8 -10.39 -16.28 -1.68
CA VAL A 8 -9.97 -17.61 -1.20
C VAL A 8 -9.97 -18.64 -2.32
N GLN A 9 -10.95 -18.58 -3.21
CA GLN A 9 -11.09 -19.47 -4.35
C GLN A 9 -10.30 -19.04 -5.60
N ALA A 10 -9.49 -17.97 -5.52
CA ALA A 10 -8.82 -17.38 -6.69
C ALA A 10 -9.78 -17.15 -7.86
N LEU A 11 -10.92 -16.51 -7.59
CA LEU A 11 -12.03 -16.26 -8.53
C LEU A 11 -12.68 -17.55 -9.12
N GLY A 12 -12.56 -18.68 -8.44
CA GLY A 12 -13.06 -19.97 -8.90
C GLY A 12 -12.10 -20.65 -9.89
N PHE A 13 -10.80 -20.35 -9.79
CA PHE A 13 -9.79 -20.94 -10.67
C PHE A 13 -9.83 -22.47 -10.58
N GLU A 14 -9.87 -23.10 -11.76
CA GLU A 14 -9.68 -24.53 -11.98
C GLU A 14 -8.88 -24.70 -13.28
N ASP A 15 -7.80 -25.48 -13.25
CA ASP A 15 -7.01 -25.75 -14.44
C ASP A 15 -7.74 -26.74 -15.33
N GLU A 16 -8.16 -26.29 -16.52
CA GLU A 16 -8.97 -27.09 -17.46
C GLU A 16 -8.28 -28.39 -17.91
N SER A 17 -6.94 -28.40 -17.89
CA SER A 17 -6.17 -29.55 -18.40
C SER A 17 -5.96 -30.65 -17.34
N SER A 18 -5.88 -30.28 -16.07
CA SER A 18 -5.56 -31.19 -14.97
C SER A 18 -6.64 -31.28 -13.90
N GLY A 19 -7.60 -30.35 -13.86
CA GLY A 19 -8.56 -30.19 -12.76
C GLY A 19 -7.93 -29.65 -11.47
N ALA A 20 -6.71 -29.10 -11.54
CA ALA A 20 -6.01 -28.60 -10.36
C ALA A 20 -6.62 -27.28 -9.87
N LEU A 21 -6.81 -27.15 -8.53
CA LEU A 21 -7.31 -25.93 -7.87
C LEU A 21 -6.20 -24.93 -7.54
N VAL A 22 -4.93 -25.32 -7.72
CA VAL A 22 -3.78 -24.45 -7.57
C VAL A 22 -3.30 -24.01 -8.93
N PRO A 23 -3.22 -22.70 -9.23
CA PRO A 23 -2.79 -22.24 -10.54
C PRO A 23 -1.34 -22.64 -10.82
N PRO A 24 -1.03 -23.07 -12.06
CA PRO A 24 0.34 -23.39 -12.45
C PRO A 24 1.21 -22.13 -12.52
N VAL A 25 2.51 -22.28 -12.28
CA VAL A 25 3.49 -21.22 -12.50
C VAL A 25 4.01 -21.31 -13.93
N HIS A 26 3.70 -20.32 -14.75
CA HIS A 26 4.14 -20.26 -16.13
C HIS A 26 5.45 -19.45 -16.25
N PHE A 27 6.56 -20.15 -16.44
CA PHE A 27 7.88 -19.50 -16.61
C PHE A 27 8.19 -19.05 -18.03
N SER A 28 7.30 -19.32 -18.99
CA SER A 28 7.53 -18.99 -20.39
C SER A 28 7.63 -17.48 -20.61
N THR A 29 8.68 -17.03 -21.27
CA THR A 29 8.85 -15.62 -21.69
C THR A 29 8.23 -15.34 -23.06
N THR A 30 7.97 -16.38 -23.86
CA THR A 30 7.43 -16.29 -25.22
C THR A 30 6.32 -17.31 -25.44
N PHE A 31 5.43 -17.03 -26.38
CA PHE A 31 4.24 -17.83 -26.63
C PHE A 31 4.14 -18.20 -28.12
N ALA A 32 3.63 -19.42 -28.39
CA ALA A 32 3.47 -19.92 -29.73
C ALA A 32 2.46 -19.08 -30.54
N ARG A 33 2.69 -18.98 -31.84
CA ARG A 33 1.80 -18.31 -32.76
C ARG A 33 1.13 -19.33 -33.67
N ASP A 34 -0.08 -19.04 -34.14
CA ASP A 34 -0.77 -19.85 -35.08
C ASP A 34 -0.03 -19.87 -36.44
N ALA A 35 -0.01 -21.03 -37.10
CA ALA A 35 0.73 -21.20 -38.32
C ALA A 35 0.06 -20.53 -39.56
N LYS A 36 -1.24 -20.18 -39.45
CA LYS A 36 -2.00 -19.64 -40.58
C LYS A 36 -2.02 -18.11 -40.59
N ASP A 37 -2.33 -17.50 -39.43
CA ASP A 37 -2.52 -16.05 -39.32
C ASP A 37 -1.47 -15.37 -38.45
N TYR A 38 -0.54 -16.17 -37.91
CA TYR A 38 0.55 -15.72 -37.03
C TYR A 38 0.06 -14.98 -35.76
N GLN A 39 -1.21 -15.17 -35.37
CA GLN A 39 -1.77 -14.63 -34.14
C GLN A 39 -1.41 -15.51 -32.94
N THR A 40 -1.51 -14.96 -31.75
CA THR A 40 -1.35 -15.71 -30.49
C THR A 40 -2.71 -16.25 -30.06
N PRO A 41 -2.95 -17.57 -30.00
CA PRO A 41 -4.26 -18.15 -29.71
C PRO A 41 -4.88 -17.69 -28.39
N GLN A 42 -4.03 -17.35 -27.42
CA GLN A 42 -4.43 -16.87 -26.08
C GLN A 42 -4.26 -15.36 -25.90
N GLY A 43 -3.96 -14.59 -26.95
CA GLY A 43 -3.67 -13.18 -26.90
C GLY A 43 -2.28 -12.81 -26.32
N ARG A 44 -1.55 -13.76 -25.72
CA ARG A 44 -0.25 -13.53 -25.09
C ARG A 44 0.88 -13.58 -26.10
N SER A 45 1.73 -12.57 -26.11
CA SER A 45 2.85 -12.47 -27.05
C SER A 45 4.21 -12.64 -26.39
N TYR A 46 4.39 -12.02 -25.24
CA TYR A 46 5.67 -12.01 -24.50
C TYR A 46 5.41 -11.64 -23.04
N LEU A 47 6.09 -12.30 -22.08
CA LEU A 47 5.85 -12.15 -20.64
C LEU A 47 5.86 -10.69 -20.15
N ARG A 48 6.70 -9.84 -20.73
CA ARG A 48 6.75 -8.41 -20.39
C ARG A 48 5.43 -7.68 -20.67
N CYS A 49 4.62 -8.19 -21.59
CA CYS A 49 3.29 -7.65 -21.89
C CYS A 49 2.20 -8.40 -21.14
N ASP A 50 2.22 -9.72 -21.27
CA ASP A 50 1.11 -10.61 -20.93
C ASP A 50 1.65 -11.91 -20.31
N GLY A 51 1.27 -12.27 -19.11
CA GLY A 51 1.72 -13.47 -18.42
C GLY A 51 0.58 -14.16 -17.66
N ALA A 52 0.34 -15.45 -17.93
CA ALA A 52 -0.81 -16.17 -17.42
C ALA A 52 -0.90 -16.18 -15.87
N THR A 53 0.24 -16.28 -15.17
CA THR A 53 0.28 -16.23 -13.71
C THR A 53 0.03 -14.81 -13.21
N GLN A 54 0.60 -13.80 -13.87
CA GLN A 54 0.41 -12.38 -13.53
C GLN A 54 -1.05 -11.95 -13.76
N GLU A 55 -1.66 -12.33 -14.87
CA GLU A 55 -3.05 -12.02 -15.21
C GLU A 55 -4.04 -12.51 -14.14
N LEU A 56 -3.82 -13.70 -13.56
CA LEU A 56 -4.66 -14.18 -12.47
C LEU A 56 -4.47 -13.35 -11.20
N ALA A 57 -3.23 -12.95 -10.88
CA ALA A 57 -2.98 -12.06 -9.75
C ALA A 57 -3.66 -10.70 -9.96
N GLU A 58 -3.54 -10.13 -11.17
CA GLU A 58 -4.18 -8.89 -11.57
C GLU A 58 -5.72 -8.99 -11.49
N ALA A 59 -6.32 -10.08 -11.96
CA ALA A 59 -7.77 -10.30 -11.88
C ALA A 59 -8.28 -10.36 -10.43
N ILE A 60 -7.57 -11.05 -9.53
CA ILE A 60 -7.92 -11.09 -8.09
C ILE A 60 -7.85 -9.68 -7.49
N LEU A 61 -6.86 -8.89 -7.85
CA LEU A 61 -6.67 -7.54 -7.35
C LEU A 61 -7.70 -6.55 -7.92
N VAL A 62 -8.14 -6.73 -9.18
CA VAL A 62 -9.30 -6.02 -9.75
C VAL A 62 -10.55 -6.26 -8.91
N ASP A 63 -10.84 -7.52 -8.56
CA ASP A 63 -12.02 -7.85 -7.74
C ASP A 63 -11.92 -7.29 -6.32
N LEU A 64 -10.73 -7.33 -5.72
CA LEU A 64 -10.48 -6.81 -4.36
C LEU A 64 -10.70 -5.30 -4.28
N GLU A 65 -10.22 -4.54 -5.26
CA GLU A 65 -10.28 -3.07 -5.28
C GLU A 65 -11.52 -2.50 -5.98
N SER A 66 -12.39 -3.32 -6.60
CA SER A 66 -13.46 -2.84 -7.48
C SER A 66 -12.94 -2.00 -8.65
N ALA A 67 -11.81 -2.41 -9.21
CA ALA A 67 -11.18 -1.76 -10.35
C ALA A 67 -11.72 -2.30 -11.68
N GLU A 68 -11.47 -1.58 -12.77
CA GLU A 68 -11.75 -2.05 -14.14
C GLU A 68 -10.50 -2.70 -14.78
N GLU A 69 -9.31 -2.19 -14.46
CA GLU A 69 -8.03 -2.76 -14.93
C GLU A 69 -6.95 -2.61 -13.86
N SER A 70 -6.00 -3.54 -13.84
CA SER A 70 -4.87 -3.49 -12.93
C SER A 70 -3.58 -4.00 -13.56
N MET A 71 -2.46 -3.72 -12.91
CA MET A 71 -1.14 -4.24 -13.26
C MET A 71 -0.34 -4.58 -12.01
N VAL A 72 0.37 -5.71 -12.03
CA VAL A 72 1.41 -6.03 -11.06
C VAL A 72 2.78 -5.59 -11.56
N PHE A 73 3.64 -5.16 -10.62
CA PHE A 73 4.98 -4.62 -10.84
C PHE A 73 6.01 -5.38 -10.03
N SER A 74 7.27 -5.32 -10.45
CA SER A 74 8.40 -5.96 -9.77
C SER A 74 8.67 -5.43 -8.34
N SER A 75 8.08 -4.30 -7.96
CA SER A 75 8.21 -3.74 -6.60
C SER A 75 7.13 -2.69 -6.33
N GLY A 76 6.87 -2.40 -5.04
CA GLY A 76 5.97 -1.32 -4.63
C GLY A 76 6.40 0.03 -5.18
N ILE A 77 7.70 0.36 -5.13
CA ILE A 77 8.20 1.63 -5.66
C ILE A 77 7.97 1.74 -7.17
N ALA A 78 8.12 0.66 -7.94
CA ALA A 78 7.84 0.67 -9.37
C ALA A 78 6.35 0.96 -9.67
N ALA A 79 5.43 0.47 -8.83
CA ALA A 79 4.01 0.76 -8.94
C ALA A 79 3.70 2.22 -8.56
N CYS A 80 4.23 2.68 -7.41
CA CYS A 80 3.99 4.05 -6.91
C CYS A 80 4.53 5.13 -7.85
N THR A 81 5.66 4.88 -8.51
CA THR A 81 6.30 5.87 -9.41
C THR A 81 5.74 5.87 -10.83
N ALA A 82 5.06 4.80 -11.23
CA ALA A 82 4.52 4.67 -12.59
C ALA A 82 3.55 5.80 -13.00
N PRO A 83 2.63 6.31 -12.15
CA PRO A 83 1.78 7.45 -12.49
C PRO A 83 2.56 8.74 -12.78
N PHE A 84 3.66 8.99 -12.07
CA PHE A 84 4.52 10.16 -12.32
C PHE A 84 5.23 10.07 -13.67
N HIS A 85 5.70 8.88 -14.06
CA HIS A 85 6.21 8.62 -15.42
C HIS A 85 5.15 8.79 -16.52
N GLY A 86 3.88 8.77 -16.16
CA GLY A 86 2.77 9.09 -17.05
C GLY A 86 2.56 10.60 -17.29
N LEU A 87 3.16 11.47 -16.48
CA LEU A 87 3.08 12.92 -16.64
C LEU A 87 4.01 13.43 -17.75
N LYS A 88 3.68 14.58 -18.33
CA LYS A 88 4.52 15.28 -19.31
C LYS A 88 5.30 16.39 -18.65
N GLN A 89 6.42 16.76 -19.25
CA GLN A 89 7.17 17.95 -18.87
C GLN A 89 6.26 19.18 -18.75
N GLY A 90 6.38 19.91 -17.65
CA GLY A 90 5.57 21.08 -17.33
C GLY A 90 4.20 20.78 -16.72
N GLU A 91 3.78 19.52 -16.65
CA GLU A 91 2.55 19.14 -15.91
C GLU A 91 2.79 19.19 -14.41
N HIS A 92 1.75 19.55 -13.66
CA HIS A 92 1.79 19.73 -12.21
C HIS A 92 1.19 18.53 -11.48
N ALA A 93 1.87 18.09 -10.40
CA ALA A 93 1.34 17.14 -9.43
C ALA A 93 1.40 17.72 -8.02
N LEU A 94 0.35 17.47 -7.23
CA LEU A 94 0.21 17.89 -5.85
C LEU A 94 0.26 16.66 -4.93
N ILE A 95 1.18 16.65 -3.94
CA ILE A 95 1.54 15.45 -3.20
C ILE A 95 1.40 15.70 -1.69
N SER A 96 0.83 14.72 -0.94
CA SER A 96 0.83 14.81 0.52
C SER A 96 2.25 14.72 1.10
N LYS A 97 2.57 15.53 2.11
CA LYS A 97 3.93 15.63 2.69
C LYS A 97 4.36 14.33 3.39
N THR A 98 3.42 13.71 4.11
CA THR A 98 3.71 12.45 4.82
C THR A 98 3.34 11.28 3.93
N LEU A 99 4.35 10.54 3.47
CA LEU A 99 4.21 9.31 2.71
C LEU A 99 5.53 8.52 2.73
N TYR A 100 5.54 7.36 2.12
CA TYR A 100 6.72 6.51 2.07
C TYR A 100 7.94 7.28 1.52
N HIS A 101 9.03 7.33 2.30
CA HIS A 101 10.23 8.12 2.00
C HIS A 101 10.86 7.82 0.64
N GLY A 102 10.73 6.57 0.13
CA GLY A 102 11.22 6.20 -1.20
C GLY A 102 10.49 6.93 -2.33
N VAL A 103 9.19 7.19 -2.18
CA VAL A 103 8.41 7.98 -3.15
C VAL A 103 8.81 9.45 -3.05
N LEU A 104 8.98 10.01 -1.84
CA LEU A 104 9.47 11.39 -1.66
C LEU A 104 10.81 11.62 -2.33
N SER A 105 11.76 10.70 -2.11
CA SER A 105 13.10 10.78 -2.73
C SER A 105 13.01 10.73 -4.26
N PHE A 106 12.21 9.79 -4.78
CA PHE A 106 12.00 9.66 -6.22
C PHE A 106 11.38 10.93 -6.81
N VAL A 107 10.30 11.45 -6.21
CA VAL A 107 9.57 12.61 -6.72
C VAL A 107 10.46 13.85 -6.77
N LYS A 108 11.31 14.07 -5.76
CA LYS A 108 12.25 15.19 -5.72
C LYS A 108 13.23 15.13 -6.89
N GLU A 109 13.90 14.00 -7.08
CA GLU A 109 14.88 13.82 -8.18
C GLU A 109 14.19 13.82 -9.54
N PHE A 110 13.01 13.20 -9.64
CA PHE A 110 12.22 13.13 -10.87
C PHE A 110 11.76 14.51 -11.34
N SER A 111 11.29 15.34 -10.40
CA SER A 111 10.90 16.74 -10.69
C SER A 111 12.03 17.51 -11.35
N GLU A 112 13.24 17.46 -10.77
CA GLU A 112 14.41 18.15 -11.28
C GLU A 112 14.85 17.61 -12.66
N SER A 113 14.83 16.29 -12.83
CA SER A 113 15.37 15.63 -14.04
C SER A 113 14.40 15.65 -15.23
N TRP A 114 13.09 15.61 -14.99
CA TRP A 114 12.05 15.43 -16.01
C TRP A 114 11.17 16.65 -16.20
N GLY A 115 11.38 17.70 -15.39
CA GLY A 115 10.68 18.97 -15.49
C GLY A 115 9.19 18.87 -15.15
N ILE A 116 8.83 17.99 -14.21
CA ILE A 116 7.50 17.92 -13.63
C ILE A 116 7.42 18.91 -12.48
N LEU A 117 6.35 19.70 -12.42
CA LEU A 117 6.11 20.64 -11.34
C LEU A 117 5.49 19.92 -10.15
N ILE A 118 6.12 20.03 -8.97
CA ILE A 118 5.67 19.34 -7.76
C ILE A 118 5.44 20.36 -6.65
N ASP A 119 4.22 20.33 -6.09
CA ASP A 119 3.89 21.01 -4.85
C ASP A 119 3.44 19.99 -3.78
N TYR A 120 3.50 20.41 -2.50
CA TYR A 120 3.16 19.56 -1.37
C TYR A 120 2.07 20.20 -0.52
N PHE A 121 1.18 19.38 0.05
CA PHE A 121 0.18 19.79 1.03
C PHE A 121 0.28 18.94 2.31
N GLU A 122 -0.13 19.51 3.45
CA GLU A 122 -0.15 18.78 4.71
C GLU A 122 -1.11 17.59 4.66
N THR A 123 -0.62 16.41 5.07
CA THR A 123 -1.38 15.17 5.02
C THR A 123 -2.64 15.27 5.86
N GLY A 124 -3.79 15.00 5.24
CA GLY A 124 -5.11 15.14 5.88
C GLY A 124 -5.69 16.56 5.85
N ASN A 125 -4.93 17.56 5.45
CA ASN A 125 -5.41 18.96 5.38
C ASN A 125 -6.06 19.24 4.01
N LEU A 126 -7.38 19.09 3.94
CA LEU A 126 -8.15 19.28 2.71
C LEU A 126 -8.31 20.75 2.31
N GLU A 127 -8.22 21.69 3.26
CA GLU A 127 -8.22 23.12 2.96
C GLU A 127 -6.95 23.50 2.21
N GLU A 128 -5.80 23.02 2.64
CA GLU A 128 -4.52 23.24 1.95
C GLU A 128 -4.48 22.53 0.59
N LEU A 129 -5.05 21.32 0.49
CA LEU A 129 -5.23 20.62 -0.78
C LEU A 129 -6.01 21.52 -1.77
N GLU A 130 -7.16 22.05 -1.36
CA GLU A 130 -8.00 22.91 -2.20
C GLU A 130 -7.27 24.18 -2.63
N GLN A 131 -6.57 24.86 -1.70
CA GLN A 131 -5.83 26.09 -1.99
C GLN A 131 -4.67 25.90 -2.96
N LYS A 132 -4.04 24.72 -2.97
CA LYS A 132 -2.87 24.42 -3.82
C LYS A 132 -3.23 23.76 -5.15
N LEU A 133 -4.46 23.30 -5.31
CA LEU A 133 -4.94 22.82 -6.60
C LEU A 133 -4.97 23.97 -7.61
N ILE A 134 -4.37 23.77 -8.80
CA ILE A 134 -4.35 24.73 -9.91
C ILE A 134 -5.31 24.20 -10.97
N PRO A 135 -6.55 24.77 -11.10
CA PRO A 135 -7.55 24.28 -12.04
C PRO A 135 -7.03 24.23 -13.48
N GLY A 136 -7.15 23.08 -14.12
CA GLY A 136 -6.70 22.84 -15.49
C GLY A 136 -5.20 22.61 -15.68
N GLU A 137 -4.36 22.84 -14.64
CA GLU A 137 -2.91 22.64 -14.67
C GLU A 137 -2.50 21.43 -13.83
N THR A 138 -3.03 21.29 -12.61
CA THR A 138 -2.81 20.08 -11.79
C THR A 138 -3.37 18.87 -12.52
N ARG A 139 -2.53 17.85 -12.74
CA ARG A 139 -2.91 16.60 -13.43
C ARG A 139 -3.06 15.43 -12.50
N LEU A 140 -2.30 15.42 -11.41
CA LEU A 140 -2.25 14.31 -10.46
C LEU A 140 -2.22 14.85 -9.03
N VAL A 141 -3.09 14.33 -8.18
CA VAL A 141 -2.97 14.40 -6.73
C VAL A 141 -2.54 13.03 -6.24
N TRP A 142 -1.47 12.96 -5.46
CA TRP A 142 -0.98 11.73 -4.85
C TRP A 142 -1.03 11.84 -3.33
N LEU A 143 -1.66 10.89 -2.68
CA LEU A 143 -1.68 10.79 -1.22
C LEU A 143 -1.57 9.34 -0.73
N GLU A 144 -1.11 9.18 0.52
CA GLU A 144 -1.07 7.92 1.25
C GLU A 144 -2.03 8.01 2.45
N THR A 145 -2.90 7.02 2.63
CA THR A 145 -3.80 6.98 3.79
C THR A 145 -4.15 5.54 4.18
N PRO A 146 -3.95 5.15 5.47
CA PRO A 146 -3.25 5.86 6.55
C PRO A 146 -1.78 6.13 6.22
N ALA A 147 -1.28 7.34 6.51
CA ALA A 147 0.06 7.79 6.11
C ALA A 147 1.15 7.37 7.11
N ASN A 148 2.16 6.62 6.63
CA ASN A 148 3.30 6.17 7.43
C ASN A 148 4.29 7.33 7.70
N PRO A 149 4.73 7.57 8.96
CA PRO A 149 4.60 6.69 10.13
C PRO A 149 3.58 7.13 11.17
N THR A 150 2.84 8.20 10.95
CA THR A 150 1.89 8.80 11.92
C THR A 150 0.47 8.29 11.76
N TRP A 151 0.21 7.54 10.71
CA TRP A 151 -1.09 6.94 10.37
C TRP A 151 -2.21 7.98 10.25
N ALA A 152 -1.84 9.18 9.80
CA ALA A 152 -2.79 10.24 9.50
C ALA A 152 -3.78 9.79 8.43
N ILE A 153 -5.04 10.18 8.62
CA ILE A 153 -6.15 9.79 7.75
C ILE A 153 -6.59 10.99 6.90
N THR A 154 -6.72 10.78 5.61
CA THR A 154 -7.32 11.74 4.67
C THR A 154 -8.73 11.28 4.30
N ASP A 155 -9.73 12.16 4.34
CA ASP A 155 -11.08 11.89 3.82
C ASP A 155 -11.03 11.77 2.30
N LEU A 156 -11.13 10.53 1.82
CA LEU A 156 -10.97 10.21 0.40
C LEU A 156 -12.10 10.75 -0.48
N GLU A 157 -13.35 10.72 -0.01
CA GLU A 157 -14.49 11.24 -0.78
C GLU A 157 -14.35 12.74 -1.02
N THR A 158 -13.95 13.48 0.04
CA THR A 158 -13.75 14.93 -0.08
C THR A 158 -12.53 15.25 -0.93
N ALA A 159 -11.41 14.53 -0.73
CA ALA A 159 -10.21 14.70 -1.56
C ALA A 159 -10.48 14.44 -3.04
N ALA A 160 -11.21 13.37 -3.37
CA ALA A 160 -11.60 13.05 -4.75
C ALA A 160 -12.45 14.16 -5.38
N LYS A 161 -13.45 14.67 -4.64
CA LYS A 161 -14.31 15.76 -5.11
C LYS A 161 -13.51 17.03 -5.43
N LEU A 162 -12.62 17.46 -4.53
CA LEU A 162 -11.79 18.65 -4.74
C LEU A 162 -10.84 18.47 -5.93
N THR A 163 -10.21 17.31 -6.01
CA THR A 163 -9.30 16.94 -7.11
C THR A 163 -10.01 16.99 -8.46
N HIS A 164 -11.19 16.38 -8.56
CA HIS A 164 -11.97 16.36 -9.80
C HIS A 164 -12.50 17.73 -10.19
N GLN A 165 -12.87 18.59 -9.24
CA GLN A 165 -13.28 19.97 -9.51
C GLN A 165 -12.16 20.79 -10.16
N ALA A 166 -10.89 20.49 -9.86
CA ALA A 166 -9.73 21.09 -10.50
C ALA A 166 -9.37 20.45 -11.87
N GLY A 167 -10.03 19.35 -12.25
CA GLY A 167 -9.75 18.60 -13.47
C GLY A 167 -8.53 17.66 -13.35
N ALA A 168 -8.10 17.35 -12.13
CA ALA A 168 -7.00 16.44 -11.83
C ALA A 168 -7.50 15.02 -11.53
N LEU A 169 -6.56 14.05 -11.52
CA LEU A 169 -6.79 12.66 -11.11
C LEU A 169 -6.27 12.43 -9.69
N LEU A 170 -7.03 11.68 -8.89
CA LEU A 170 -6.61 11.26 -7.55
C LEU A 170 -6.02 9.85 -7.58
N ALA A 171 -4.77 9.73 -7.16
CA ALA A 171 -4.09 8.46 -6.91
C ALA A 171 -3.82 8.28 -5.41
N VAL A 172 -4.12 7.10 -4.90
CA VAL A 172 -4.03 6.78 -3.46
C VAL A 172 -3.13 5.57 -3.24
N ASP A 173 -2.08 5.73 -2.43
CA ASP A 173 -1.39 4.59 -1.85
C ASP A 173 -2.19 4.09 -0.64
N SER A 174 -2.79 2.91 -0.78
CA SER A 174 -3.62 2.25 0.23
C SER A 174 -2.97 1.00 0.82
N THR A 175 -1.64 0.93 0.74
CA THR A 175 -0.85 -0.23 1.18
C THR A 175 -1.19 -0.69 2.59
N VAL A 176 -1.38 0.24 3.53
CA VAL A 176 -1.62 -0.06 4.95
C VAL A 176 -3.08 -0.41 5.21
N ALA A 177 -4.01 0.30 4.57
CA ALA A 177 -5.43 -0.01 4.72
C ALA A 177 -5.80 -1.34 4.07
N THR A 178 -5.18 -1.71 2.97
CA THR A 178 -5.54 -2.86 2.15
C THR A 178 -6.97 -2.79 1.59
N PRO A 179 -7.33 -3.52 0.55
CA PRO A 179 -8.72 -3.56 0.05
C PRO A 179 -9.72 -4.17 1.04
N VAL A 180 -9.22 -4.78 2.13
CA VAL A 180 -10.08 -5.32 3.20
C VAL A 180 -10.71 -4.20 4.02
N LEU A 181 -9.93 -3.16 4.35
CA LEU A 181 -10.39 -2.07 5.23
C LEU A 181 -10.87 -0.84 4.45
N THR A 182 -10.21 -0.50 3.34
CA THR A 182 -10.57 0.67 2.53
C THR A 182 -10.37 0.38 1.05
N ARG A 183 -11.33 0.79 0.24
CA ARG A 183 -11.25 0.71 -1.23
C ARG A 183 -11.36 2.11 -1.82
N PRO A 184 -10.22 2.75 -2.10
CA PRO A 184 -10.18 4.13 -2.56
C PRO A 184 -10.96 4.39 -3.84
N LEU A 185 -11.02 3.43 -4.77
CA LEU A 185 -11.78 3.57 -6.02
C LEU A 185 -13.29 3.69 -5.77
N GLU A 186 -13.84 3.00 -4.76
CA GLU A 186 -15.24 3.14 -4.35
C GLU A 186 -15.53 4.51 -3.70
N LEU A 187 -14.50 5.17 -3.16
CA LEU A 187 -14.57 6.49 -2.53
C LEU A 187 -14.18 7.63 -3.50
N GLY A 188 -14.06 7.34 -4.78
CA GLY A 188 -13.86 8.32 -5.82
C GLY A 188 -12.44 8.49 -6.33
N ALA A 189 -11.43 7.79 -5.79
CA ALA A 189 -10.10 7.80 -6.37
C ALA A 189 -10.12 7.26 -7.82
N ASP A 190 -9.18 7.73 -8.65
CA ASP A 190 -9.03 7.27 -10.03
C ASP A 190 -8.04 6.12 -10.13
N LEU A 191 -6.97 6.16 -9.30
CA LEU A 191 -5.96 5.11 -9.20
C LEU A 191 -5.77 4.70 -7.74
N VAL A 192 -5.50 3.41 -7.53
CA VAL A 192 -5.06 2.89 -6.23
C VAL A 192 -3.78 2.11 -6.39
N CYS A 193 -2.83 2.36 -5.50
CA CYS A 193 -1.52 1.71 -5.45
C CYS A 193 -1.37 0.91 -4.17
N HIS A 194 -0.65 -0.23 -4.26
CA HIS A 194 -0.18 -0.99 -3.12
C HIS A 194 1.26 -1.47 -3.32
N SER A 195 2.06 -1.35 -2.29
CA SER A 195 3.21 -2.24 -2.15
C SER A 195 2.69 -3.64 -1.83
N ALA A 196 2.53 -4.47 -2.87
CA ALA A 196 2.02 -5.84 -2.70
C ALA A 196 2.97 -6.74 -1.88
N THR A 197 4.23 -6.31 -1.72
CA THR A 197 5.23 -6.84 -0.78
C THR A 197 4.69 -6.95 0.65
N LYS A 198 3.77 -6.04 1.05
CA LYS A 198 3.27 -5.86 2.41
C LYS A 198 2.09 -6.82 2.68
N TYR A 199 0.98 -6.29 3.10
CA TYR A 199 -0.21 -7.06 3.49
C TYR A 199 -0.75 -8.00 2.41
N LEU A 200 -0.72 -7.61 1.13
CA LEU A 200 -1.27 -8.43 0.05
C LEU A 200 -0.58 -9.80 0.00
N ASN A 201 0.75 -9.82 0.00
CA ASN A 201 1.50 -11.06 0.16
C ASN A 201 1.50 -11.55 1.62
N GLY A 202 1.95 -10.71 2.57
CA GLY A 202 1.87 -10.92 4.01
C GLY A 202 2.82 -11.95 4.61
N HIS A 203 3.81 -12.46 3.86
CA HIS A 203 4.71 -13.53 4.30
C HIS A 203 6.20 -13.18 4.19
N SER A 204 6.53 -11.91 3.95
CA SER A 204 7.92 -11.39 3.92
C SER A 204 8.85 -12.05 2.89
N ASP A 205 8.31 -12.71 1.87
CA ASP A 205 9.03 -13.54 0.89
C ASP A 205 8.82 -13.10 -0.58
N VAL A 206 8.07 -12.00 -0.84
CA VAL A 206 7.80 -11.46 -2.17
C VAL A 206 8.07 -9.97 -2.21
N LEU A 207 8.77 -9.52 -3.24
CA LEU A 207 8.85 -8.12 -3.63
C LEU A 207 7.90 -7.89 -4.80
N ALA A 208 6.84 -7.09 -4.60
CA ALA A 208 5.84 -6.83 -5.63
C ALA A 208 5.18 -5.45 -5.43
N GLY A 209 4.68 -4.88 -6.54
CA GLY A 209 3.81 -3.71 -6.54
C GLY A 209 2.52 -3.98 -7.29
N PHE A 210 1.53 -3.17 -7.03
CA PHE A 210 0.23 -3.21 -7.67
C PHE A 210 -0.29 -1.80 -7.92
N LEU A 211 -0.88 -1.59 -9.08
CA LEU A 211 -1.60 -0.37 -9.43
C LEU A 211 -2.87 -0.75 -10.18
N ALA A 212 -3.99 -0.13 -9.81
CA ALA A 212 -5.27 -0.30 -10.47
C ALA A 212 -5.93 1.02 -10.81
N VAL A 213 -6.84 0.99 -11.76
CA VAL A 213 -7.55 2.13 -12.30
C VAL A 213 -9.05 1.89 -12.33
N ARG A 214 -9.82 2.96 -12.09
CA ARG A 214 -11.28 2.95 -12.22
C ARG A 214 -11.74 3.10 -13.66
N ASP A 215 -11.02 3.89 -14.46
CA ASP A 215 -11.30 4.11 -15.89
C ASP A 215 -10.06 3.84 -16.73
N PRO A 216 -9.99 2.68 -17.44
CA PRO A 216 -8.85 2.32 -18.27
C PRO A 216 -8.70 3.16 -19.54
N SER A 217 -9.67 4.00 -19.90
CA SER A 217 -9.60 4.92 -21.04
C SER A 217 -8.72 6.15 -20.77
N LEU A 218 -8.33 6.41 -19.52
CA LEU A 218 -7.49 7.52 -19.14
C LEU A 218 -6.14 7.52 -19.86
N GLU A 219 -5.75 8.66 -20.42
CA GLU A 219 -4.46 8.81 -21.11
C GLU A 219 -3.27 8.56 -20.17
N LEU A 220 -3.39 8.93 -18.89
CA LEU A 220 -2.41 8.62 -17.86
C LEU A 220 -2.20 7.10 -17.76
N TRP A 221 -3.28 6.31 -17.70
CA TRP A 221 -3.22 4.86 -17.62
C TRP A 221 -2.55 4.22 -18.85
N ARG A 222 -2.88 4.71 -20.05
CA ARG A 222 -2.20 4.27 -21.27
C ARG A 222 -0.68 4.46 -21.17
N ARG A 223 -0.21 5.60 -20.64
CA ARG A 223 1.22 5.88 -20.46
C ARG A 223 1.84 5.01 -19.37
N VAL A 224 1.14 4.78 -18.28
CA VAL A 224 1.57 3.83 -17.23
C VAL A 224 1.79 2.44 -17.81
N LYS A 225 0.87 1.94 -18.64
CA LYS A 225 1.06 0.64 -19.36
C LYS A 225 2.32 0.65 -20.24
N MET A 226 2.56 1.73 -20.96
CA MET A 226 3.77 1.88 -21.79
C MET A 226 5.03 1.93 -20.93
N HIS A 227 5.02 2.67 -19.82
CA HIS A 227 6.14 2.74 -18.88
C HIS A 227 6.46 1.34 -18.31
N ARG A 228 5.46 0.61 -17.79
CA ARG A 228 5.66 -0.77 -17.30
C ARG A 228 6.28 -1.67 -18.38
N LYS A 229 5.72 -1.64 -19.58
CA LYS A 229 6.16 -2.46 -20.72
C LYS A 229 7.59 -2.16 -21.14
N PHE A 230 7.95 -0.91 -21.35
CA PHE A 230 9.27 -0.52 -21.86
C PHE A 230 10.32 -0.37 -20.76
N GLY A 231 9.93 0.02 -19.55
CA GLY A 231 10.79 0.02 -18.37
C GLY A 231 11.08 -1.39 -17.84
N GLY A 232 10.28 -2.40 -18.26
CA GLY A 232 10.49 -3.79 -17.89
C GLY A 232 10.20 -4.10 -16.41
N THR A 233 9.43 -3.27 -15.72
CA THR A 233 9.11 -3.41 -14.28
C THR A 233 8.04 -4.48 -14.02
N VAL A 234 8.19 -5.63 -14.64
CA VAL A 234 7.22 -6.75 -14.63
C VAL A 234 7.49 -7.68 -13.46
N LEU A 235 6.43 -8.14 -12.80
CA LEU A 235 6.52 -9.13 -11.72
C LEU A 235 6.91 -10.51 -12.29
N GLY A 236 7.80 -11.24 -11.62
CA GLY A 236 8.16 -12.59 -11.96
C GLY A 236 7.00 -13.58 -11.72
N SER A 237 7.01 -14.71 -12.43
CA SER A 237 5.91 -15.69 -12.34
C SER A 237 5.84 -16.38 -10.99
N MET A 238 6.97 -16.61 -10.32
CA MET A 238 7.00 -17.22 -8.99
C MET A 238 6.46 -16.22 -7.95
N GLU A 239 6.87 -14.96 -8.02
CA GLU A 239 6.37 -13.90 -7.15
C GLU A 239 4.87 -13.68 -7.35
N ALA A 240 4.37 -13.75 -8.58
CA ALA A 240 2.94 -13.66 -8.86
C ALA A 240 2.17 -14.84 -8.25
N PHE A 241 2.70 -16.05 -8.34
CA PHE A 241 2.11 -17.24 -7.70
C PHE A 241 2.08 -17.13 -6.18
N LEU A 242 3.19 -16.71 -5.56
CA LEU A 242 3.25 -16.51 -4.10
C LEU A 242 2.31 -15.40 -3.65
N LEU A 243 2.18 -14.32 -4.44
CA LEU A 243 1.22 -13.24 -4.18
C LEU A 243 -0.23 -13.76 -4.23
N ILE A 244 -0.61 -14.56 -5.23
CA ILE A 244 -1.93 -15.22 -5.29
C ILE A 244 -2.15 -16.04 -4.02
N ARG A 245 -1.16 -16.84 -3.64
CA ARG A 245 -1.24 -17.68 -2.42
C ARG A 245 -1.40 -16.83 -1.16
N GLY A 246 -0.66 -15.72 -1.03
CA GLY A 246 -0.75 -14.79 0.10
C GLY A 246 -2.12 -14.13 0.19
N MET A 247 -2.69 -13.69 -0.93
CA MET A 247 -4.01 -13.05 -0.97
C MET A 247 -5.15 -13.96 -0.49
N LYS A 248 -5.06 -15.28 -0.65
CA LYS A 248 -6.09 -16.21 -0.17
C LYS A 248 -6.36 -16.12 1.34
N THR A 249 -5.41 -15.64 2.13
CA THR A 249 -5.55 -15.46 3.59
C THR A 249 -5.59 -13.99 4.01
N LEU A 250 -5.66 -13.06 3.07
CA LEU A 250 -5.58 -11.62 3.34
C LEU A 250 -6.60 -11.16 4.39
N HIS A 251 -7.87 -11.51 4.21
CA HIS A 251 -8.95 -11.11 5.13
C HIS A 251 -8.70 -11.57 6.56
N LEU A 252 -8.34 -12.85 6.74
CA LEU A 252 -8.07 -13.42 8.06
C LEU A 252 -6.90 -12.72 8.74
N ARG A 253 -5.82 -12.46 7.99
CA ARG A 253 -4.62 -11.80 8.52
C ARG A 253 -4.91 -10.36 8.93
N VAL A 254 -5.52 -9.58 8.04
CA VAL A 254 -5.82 -8.16 8.28
C VAL A 254 -6.78 -7.99 9.46
N GLN A 255 -7.81 -8.84 9.57
CA GLN A 255 -8.74 -8.81 10.71
C GLN A 255 -8.01 -9.11 12.03
N ARG A 256 -7.19 -10.17 12.08
CA ARG A 256 -6.42 -10.52 13.28
C ARG A 256 -5.41 -9.44 13.65
N GLN A 257 -4.67 -8.92 12.67
CA GLN A 257 -3.72 -7.83 12.86
C GLN A 257 -4.39 -6.56 13.40
N SER A 258 -5.57 -6.19 12.86
CA SER A 258 -6.34 -5.04 13.35
C SER A 258 -6.82 -5.22 14.79
N GLN A 259 -7.28 -6.41 15.15
CA GLN A 259 -7.70 -6.72 16.52
C GLN A 259 -6.51 -6.61 17.49
N ASN A 260 -5.41 -7.29 17.18
CA ASN A 260 -4.19 -7.23 17.98
C ASN A 260 -3.69 -5.78 18.14
N ALA A 261 -3.62 -5.03 17.02
CA ALA A 261 -3.13 -3.65 17.04
C ALA A 261 -4.00 -2.73 17.90
N LEU A 262 -5.33 -2.88 17.88
CA LEU A 262 -6.23 -2.10 18.72
C LEU A 262 -6.01 -2.37 20.22
N GLU A 263 -5.81 -3.63 20.60
CA GLU A 263 -5.52 -4.00 22.00
C GLU A 263 -4.19 -3.43 22.47
N LEU A 264 -3.14 -3.55 21.63
CA LEU A 264 -1.83 -2.98 21.93
C LEU A 264 -1.86 -1.45 22.00
N ALA A 265 -2.60 -0.79 21.10
CA ALA A 265 -2.74 0.66 21.09
C ALA A 265 -3.42 1.17 22.37
N ARG A 266 -4.50 0.52 22.82
CA ARG A 266 -5.18 0.84 24.09
C ARG A 266 -4.29 0.59 25.30
N TYR A 267 -3.53 -0.50 25.29
CA TYR A 267 -2.57 -0.77 26.35
C TYR A 267 -1.50 0.32 26.43
N LEU A 268 -0.92 0.72 25.29
CA LEU A 268 0.10 1.79 25.23
C LEU A 268 -0.45 3.15 25.67
N GLU A 269 -1.67 3.50 25.25
CA GLU A 269 -2.32 4.76 25.62
C GLU A 269 -2.53 4.90 27.14
N ALA A 270 -2.68 3.79 27.84
CA ALA A 270 -2.84 3.75 29.30
C ALA A 270 -1.50 3.86 30.07
N GLN A 271 -0.33 3.83 29.40
CA GLN A 271 0.97 3.85 30.07
C GLN A 271 1.49 5.27 30.29
N GLY A 272 1.86 5.64 31.52
CA GLY A 272 2.41 6.96 31.84
C GLY A 272 3.77 7.26 31.22
N SER A 273 4.50 6.25 30.72
CA SER A 273 5.77 6.41 30.00
C SER A 273 5.61 6.66 28.49
N ILE A 274 4.38 6.67 27.99
CA ILE A 274 4.05 6.91 26.59
C ILE A 274 3.43 8.29 26.44
N ASN A 275 4.04 9.13 25.63
CA ASN A 275 3.59 10.50 25.41
C ASN A 275 2.42 10.59 24.44
N TRP A 276 2.39 9.71 23.42
CA TRP A 276 1.34 9.67 22.40
C TRP A 276 1.33 8.33 21.68
N VAL A 277 0.14 7.90 21.26
CA VAL A 277 -0.07 6.72 20.41
C VAL A 277 -0.75 7.13 19.11
N PHE A 278 -0.10 6.85 18.00
CA PHE A 278 -0.65 7.07 16.67
C PHE A 278 -1.32 5.76 16.20
N TYR A 279 -2.62 5.71 16.24
CA TYR A 279 -3.40 4.58 15.71
C TYR A 279 -4.80 5.06 15.30
N PRO A 280 -5.24 4.83 14.05
CA PRO A 280 -6.53 5.35 13.56
C PRO A 280 -7.77 4.86 14.33
N GLY A 281 -7.64 3.75 15.05
CA GLY A 281 -8.73 3.14 15.82
C GLY A 281 -8.89 3.64 17.26
N LEU A 282 -8.04 4.57 17.73
CA LEU A 282 -8.20 5.23 19.04
C LEU A 282 -9.11 6.45 18.92
N GLU A 283 -10.05 6.62 19.85
CA GLU A 283 -10.94 7.80 19.87
C GLU A 283 -10.19 9.11 20.13
N SER A 284 -9.04 9.03 20.77
CA SER A 284 -8.10 10.15 20.96
C SER A 284 -7.40 10.60 19.66
N ASN A 285 -7.38 9.75 18.61
CA ASN A 285 -6.75 10.10 17.35
C ASN A 285 -7.62 11.10 16.57
N PRO A 286 -7.08 12.26 16.14
CA PRO A 286 -7.83 13.27 15.40
C PRO A 286 -8.49 12.73 14.11
N GLY A 287 -7.89 11.74 13.48
CA GLY A 287 -8.40 11.09 12.26
C GLY A 287 -9.48 10.02 12.52
N TYR A 288 -9.77 9.66 13.78
CA TYR A 288 -10.71 8.59 14.12
C TYR A 288 -12.10 8.74 13.49
N PRO A 289 -12.75 9.93 13.49
CA PRO A 289 -14.06 10.08 12.88
C PRO A 289 -14.08 9.74 11.38
N ILE A 290 -13.02 10.13 10.66
CA ILE A 290 -12.85 9.83 9.23
C ILE A 290 -12.53 8.34 9.04
N ALA A 291 -11.59 7.80 9.83
CA ALA A 291 -11.26 6.38 9.81
C ALA A 291 -12.50 5.50 10.05
N LYS A 292 -13.31 5.83 11.05
CA LYS A 292 -14.56 5.13 11.37
C LYS A 292 -15.58 5.18 10.24
N LYS A 293 -15.60 6.26 9.45
CA LYS A 293 -16.50 6.42 8.29
C LYS A 293 -16.02 5.56 7.10
N GLN A 294 -14.74 5.60 6.76
CA GLN A 294 -14.22 5.04 5.51
C GLN A 294 -13.54 3.67 5.63
N MET A 295 -13.08 3.28 6.84
CA MET A 295 -12.47 1.96 7.06
C MET A 295 -13.52 0.95 7.55
N GLN A 296 -13.48 -0.26 7.02
CA GLN A 296 -14.45 -1.32 7.31
C GLN A 296 -13.79 -2.48 8.07
N GLY A 297 -14.41 -2.92 9.17
CA GLY A 297 -13.98 -4.14 9.88
C GLY A 297 -12.71 -4.02 10.73
N GLY A 298 -12.10 -2.81 10.83
CA GLY A 298 -10.90 -2.57 11.63
C GLY A 298 -10.13 -1.34 11.16
N PHE A 299 -8.96 -1.10 11.79
CA PHE A 299 -8.17 0.11 11.56
C PHE A 299 -6.72 -0.20 11.15
N GLY A 300 -6.44 -1.45 10.78
CA GLY A 300 -5.13 -1.92 10.32
C GLY A 300 -4.21 -2.43 11.43
N GLY A 301 -3.11 -3.05 11.01
CA GLY A 301 -2.12 -3.63 11.89
C GLY A 301 -0.92 -2.71 12.18
N MET A 302 -0.98 -1.43 11.81
CA MET A 302 0.11 -0.49 12.01
C MET A 302 -0.21 0.50 13.12
N LEU A 303 0.72 0.67 14.05
CA LEU A 303 0.68 1.73 15.05
C LEU A 303 2.08 2.30 15.30
N SER A 304 2.14 3.50 15.83
CA SER A 304 3.38 4.13 16.31
C SER A 304 3.14 4.79 17.65
N PHE A 305 4.20 4.94 18.44
CA PHE A 305 4.08 5.62 19.72
C PHE A 305 5.35 6.42 20.05
N LEU A 306 5.18 7.46 20.85
CA LEU A 306 6.27 8.30 21.35
C LEU A 306 6.59 7.90 22.79
N VAL A 307 7.80 7.41 23.02
CA VAL A 307 8.28 7.19 24.39
C VAL A 307 8.68 8.51 25.06
N SER A 308 8.63 8.55 26.39
CA SER A 308 9.21 9.66 27.13
C SER A 308 10.73 9.69 26.95
N GLY A 309 11.29 10.89 26.68
CA GLY A 309 12.71 11.06 26.36
C GLY A 309 12.96 11.25 24.87
N GLY A 310 14.11 10.78 24.39
CA GLY A 310 14.55 10.95 23.01
C GLY A 310 14.93 9.62 22.35
N LYS A 311 15.83 9.70 21.36
CA LYS A 311 16.36 8.55 20.62
C LYS A 311 16.93 7.45 21.52
N LYS A 312 17.68 7.84 22.57
CA LYS A 312 18.33 6.90 23.47
C LYS A 312 17.32 6.01 24.17
N GLU A 313 16.28 6.61 24.73
CA GLU A 313 15.20 5.91 25.45
C GLU A 313 14.40 5.01 24.49
N ALA A 314 14.11 5.49 23.28
CA ALA A 314 13.48 4.67 22.24
C ALA A 314 14.30 3.43 21.89
N LEU A 315 15.61 3.57 21.68
CA LEU A 315 16.50 2.45 21.41
C LEU A 315 16.62 1.48 22.61
N GLU A 316 16.57 2.00 23.83
CA GLU A 316 16.57 1.18 25.04
C GLU A 316 15.30 0.33 25.15
N VAL A 317 14.12 0.91 24.90
CA VAL A 317 12.84 0.17 24.80
C VAL A 317 12.96 -0.95 23.77
N LEU A 318 13.42 -0.65 22.57
CA LEU A 318 13.58 -1.64 21.48
C LEU A 318 14.55 -2.76 21.84
N SER A 319 15.60 -2.47 22.62
CA SER A 319 16.61 -3.48 22.97
C SER A 319 16.04 -4.66 23.77
N ARG A 320 14.93 -4.46 24.49
CA ARG A 320 14.26 -5.44 25.35
C ARG A 320 13.24 -6.32 24.62
N ALA A 321 12.92 -6.01 23.36
CA ALA A 321 11.97 -6.79 22.55
C ALA A 321 12.45 -8.24 22.32
N GLN A 322 11.59 -9.21 22.53
CA GLN A 322 11.85 -10.63 22.35
C GLN A 322 10.91 -11.28 21.32
N VAL A 323 9.63 -10.97 21.36
CA VAL A 323 8.63 -11.45 20.39
C VAL A 323 8.67 -10.55 19.16
N PHE A 324 8.55 -9.23 19.35
CA PHE A 324 8.71 -8.28 18.24
C PHE A 324 10.10 -8.37 17.65
N LYS A 325 10.19 -8.57 16.32
CA LYS A 325 11.47 -8.59 15.62
C LYS A 325 11.89 -7.16 15.23
N ARG A 326 13.13 -6.81 15.54
CA ARG A 326 13.71 -5.52 15.15
C ARG A 326 14.05 -5.54 13.68
N ALA A 327 13.14 -5.05 12.84
CA ALA A 327 13.31 -5.02 11.38
C ALA A 327 12.46 -3.91 10.77
N THR A 328 12.86 -3.47 9.59
CA THR A 328 12.03 -2.64 8.70
C THR A 328 10.97 -3.51 8.02
N SER A 329 10.11 -2.90 7.20
CA SER A 329 8.96 -3.50 6.54
C SER A 329 7.69 -3.46 7.41
N LEU A 330 6.61 -4.06 6.92
CA LEU A 330 5.32 -4.10 7.60
C LEU A 330 4.37 -5.11 6.94
N GLY A 331 3.27 -5.44 7.63
CA GLY A 331 2.15 -6.20 7.08
C GLY A 331 2.38 -7.70 6.96
N GLY A 332 3.51 -8.21 7.47
CA GLY A 332 3.79 -9.64 7.59
C GLY A 332 2.94 -10.32 8.67
N VAL A 333 3.00 -11.66 8.70
CA VAL A 333 2.36 -12.46 9.76
C VAL A 333 3.07 -12.31 11.11
N GLU A 334 4.37 -12.03 11.08
CA GLU A 334 5.20 -11.75 12.27
C GLU A 334 5.15 -10.26 12.65
N SER A 335 5.18 -9.99 13.95
CA SER A 335 5.24 -8.63 14.50
C SER A 335 6.64 -8.04 14.39
N LEU A 336 6.73 -6.84 13.80
CA LEU A 336 7.97 -6.08 13.62
C LEU A 336 7.94 -4.79 14.42
N ILE A 337 9.12 -4.33 14.86
CA ILE A 337 9.28 -3.07 15.57
C ILE A 337 10.57 -2.36 15.15
N GLU A 338 10.52 -1.04 15.02
CA GLU A 338 11.70 -0.25 14.65
C GLU A 338 11.71 1.15 15.26
N HIS A 339 12.92 1.69 15.45
CA HIS A 339 13.12 3.13 15.63
C HIS A 339 13.03 3.81 14.27
N ARG A 340 11.89 4.46 13.99
CA ARG A 340 11.57 4.89 12.63
C ARG A 340 12.57 5.89 12.07
N LYS A 341 12.97 6.90 12.84
CA LYS A 341 13.94 7.91 12.41
C LYS A 341 15.29 7.33 11.97
N SER A 342 15.75 6.24 12.62
CA SER A 342 17.01 5.56 12.23
C SER A 342 16.90 4.76 10.94
N SER A 343 15.70 4.46 10.48
CA SER A 343 15.45 3.68 9.25
C SER A 343 15.19 4.56 8.02
N GLU A 344 15.10 5.87 8.20
CA GLU A 344 14.85 6.81 7.11
C GLU A 344 16.15 7.22 6.43
N THR A 345 16.11 7.25 5.10
CA THR A 345 17.28 7.58 4.25
C THR A 345 17.30 9.06 3.83
N VAL A 346 16.23 9.78 4.10
CA VAL A 346 16.06 11.21 3.82
C VAL A 346 15.68 11.93 5.10
N GLU A 347 15.93 13.23 5.16
CA GLU A 347 15.47 14.04 6.26
C GLU A 347 13.95 14.15 6.25
N THR A 348 13.33 13.80 7.38
CA THR A 348 11.88 13.82 7.59
C THR A 348 11.58 14.48 8.94
N GLU A 349 10.33 14.84 9.14
CA GLU A 349 9.83 15.40 10.40
C GLU A 349 9.52 14.32 11.47
N THR A 350 9.93 13.06 11.24
CA THR A 350 9.73 11.97 12.19
C THR A 350 10.41 12.25 13.52
N PRO A 351 9.68 12.22 14.67
CA PRO A 351 10.26 12.46 15.97
C PRO A 351 11.35 11.44 16.36
N ASP A 352 12.38 11.91 17.05
CA ASP A 352 13.52 11.07 17.49
C ASP A 352 13.15 9.98 18.51
N ASN A 353 11.99 10.10 19.16
CA ASN A 353 11.48 9.13 20.12
C ASN A 353 10.33 8.26 19.56
N LEU A 354 10.10 8.29 18.25
CA LEU A 354 9.05 7.52 17.63
C LEU A 354 9.47 6.07 17.38
N ILE A 355 8.70 5.15 17.94
CA ILE A 355 8.76 3.72 17.68
C ILE A 355 7.58 3.32 16.80
N ARG A 356 7.85 2.64 15.69
CA ARG A 356 6.83 2.10 14.78
C ARG A 356 6.69 0.59 14.97
N MET A 357 5.45 0.11 15.03
CA MET A 357 5.10 -1.31 15.11
C MET A 357 4.29 -1.75 13.90
N SER A 358 4.64 -2.91 13.34
CA SER A 358 3.79 -3.69 12.45
C SER A 358 3.33 -4.92 13.21
N VAL A 359 2.06 -4.95 13.54
CA VAL A 359 1.48 -6.00 14.38
C VAL A 359 1.09 -7.20 13.51
N GLY A 360 1.56 -8.38 13.92
CA GLY A 360 1.30 -9.65 13.26
C GLY A 360 0.06 -10.37 13.81
N ILE A 361 0.04 -11.69 13.60
CA ILE A 361 -1.10 -12.55 13.96
C ILE A 361 -0.83 -13.44 15.18
N GLU A 362 0.25 -13.20 15.91
CA GLU A 362 0.62 -13.92 17.14
C GLU A 362 -0.51 -13.83 18.19
N ALA A 363 -0.41 -14.62 19.24
CA ALA A 363 -1.28 -14.50 20.41
C ALA A 363 -1.09 -13.09 21.01
N VAL A 364 -2.18 -12.37 21.22
CA VAL A 364 -2.11 -10.97 21.68
C VAL A 364 -1.53 -10.86 23.10
N GLU A 365 -1.72 -11.92 23.92
CA GLU A 365 -1.17 -12.03 25.27
C GLU A 365 0.36 -12.01 25.25
N ASP A 366 0.99 -12.71 24.30
CA ASP A 366 2.44 -12.73 24.14
C ASP A 366 2.98 -11.36 23.69
N LEU A 367 2.25 -10.69 22.79
CA LEU A 367 2.59 -9.34 22.35
C LEU A 367 2.48 -8.31 23.49
N LEU A 368 1.43 -8.40 24.30
CA LEU A 368 1.24 -7.56 25.48
C LEU A 368 2.32 -7.79 26.52
N GLU A 369 2.69 -9.08 26.76
CA GLU A 369 3.76 -9.40 27.71
C GLU A 369 5.12 -8.88 27.23
N ASP A 370 5.40 -8.94 25.94
CA ASP A 370 6.62 -8.38 25.38
C ASP A 370 6.65 -6.85 25.50
N LEU A 371 5.51 -6.16 25.30
CA LEU A 371 5.39 -4.71 25.55
C LEU A 371 5.62 -4.35 27.03
N ARG A 372 5.05 -5.11 27.98
CA ARG A 372 5.31 -4.90 29.41
C ARG A 372 6.81 -4.97 29.72
N ARG A 373 7.48 -6.00 29.21
CA ARG A 373 8.93 -6.15 29.36
C ARG A 373 9.70 -5.00 28.73
N MET A 374 9.33 -4.58 27.54
CA MET A 374 9.98 -3.48 26.84
C MET A 374 9.85 -2.17 27.61
N LEU A 375 8.70 -1.88 28.18
CA LEU A 375 8.41 -0.68 28.95
C LEU A 375 8.84 -0.77 30.43
N GLN A 376 9.25 -1.95 30.89
CA GLN A 376 9.62 -2.22 32.29
C GLN A 376 8.47 -1.95 33.29
N VAL A 377 7.25 -2.33 32.94
CA VAL A 377 6.03 -2.18 33.74
C VAL A 377 5.61 -3.52 34.33
#